data_420112625235faa63f075b162437f698
#
_entry.id   420112625235faa63f075b162437f698
#
_cell.length_a   1.000
_cell.length_b   1.000
_cell.length_c   1.000
_cell.angle_alpha   90.00
_cell.angle_beta   90.00
_cell.angle_gamma   90.00
#
_symmetry.space_group_name_H-M   'P 1'
#
loop_
_entity.id
_entity.type
_entity.pdbx_description
1 polymer ?
#
loop_
_entity_poly.entity_id
_entity_poly.type
_entity_poly.pdbx_seq_one_letter_code
_entity_poly.pdbx_strand_id
1 'polypeptide(L)'
;MPIEITDYDPAWPDLAEQARTEILAALPGLFSAIEHIGSTSVPGLAAKPIIDLMAATPDLQAVMAREADLRGLGYEFHDAGMPGRLFFRRGQSAARTHHLHVVEASTFASRNQLLLRDYLRRYPADAARYAALKRSLVAAQLSNEDYTRGKTELIQELTDKARAERGLPSVPVWEE
;
A
#
# COMPACT_ATOMS: atom_id res chain seq x y z
N MET A 1 8.99 4.28 18.23
CA MET A 1 8.90 2.83 18.39
C MET A 1 9.73 2.16 17.31
N PRO A 2 10.40 1.05 17.63
CA PRO A 2 11.19 0.32 16.63
C PRO A 2 10.30 -0.19 15.49
N ILE A 3 10.85 -0.18 14.27
CA ILE A 3 10.20 -0.76 13.10
C ILE A 3 10.30 -2.27 13.24
N GLU A 4 9.19 -2.98 13.15
CA GLU A 4 9.13 -4.43 13.23
C GLU A 4 8.79 -5.01 11.84
N ILE A 5 9.61 -5.94 11.37
CA ILE A 5 9.38 -6.74 10.17
C ILE A 5 9.18 -8.18 10.60
N THR A 6 8.05 -8.77 10.23
CA THR A 6 7.73 -10.18 10.48
C THR A 6 7.84 -10.99 9.20
N ASP A 7 7.98 -12.30 9.36
CA ASP A 7 7.83 -13.22 8.23
C ASP A 7 6.42 -13.15 7.64
N TYR A 8 6.27 -13.60 6.39
CA TYR A 8 4.97 -13.61 5.74
C TYR A 8 3.94 -14.40 6.55
N ASP A 9 2.79 -13.76 6.77
CA ASP A 9 1.64 -14.40 7.42
C ASP A 9 0.59 -14.77 6.36
N PRO A 10 0.26 -16.07 6.19
CA PRO A 10 -0.75 -16.50 5.24
C PRO A 10 -2.16 -16.00 5.54
N ALA A 11 -2.41 -15.41 6.70
CA ALA A 11 -3.69 -14.76 7.04
C ALA A 11 -3.86 -13.38 6.41
N TRP A 12 -2.80 -12.73 5.94
CA TRP A 12 -2.88 -11.37 5.37
C TRP A 12 -3.85 -11.24 4.18
N PRO A 13 -3.91 -12.18 3.22
CA PRO A 13 -4.91 -12.10 2.15
C PRO A 13 -6.36 -12.11 2.66
N ASP A 14 -6.67 -12.91 3.66
CA ASP A 14 -8.01 -12.99 4.26
C ASP A 14 -8.36 -11.69 5.01
N LEU A 15 -7.40 -11.12 5.74
CA LEU A 15 -7.57 -9.82 6.40
C LEU A 15 -7.83 -8.69 5.40
N ALA A 16 -7.15 -8.72 4.25
CA ALA A 16 -7.37 -7.76 3.18
C ALA A 16 -8.77 -7.92 2.56
N GLU A 17 -9.22 -9.15 2.30
CA GLU A 17 -10.55 -9.41 1.75
C GLU A 17 -11.66 -9.05 2.73
N GLN A 18 -11.47 -9.31 4.02
CA GLN A 18 -12.40 -8.87 5.05
C GLN A 18 -12.53 -7.34 5.07
N ALA A 19 -11.42 -6.61 5.08
CA ALA A 19 -11.41 -5.16 5.06
C ALA A 19 -12.06 -4.60 3.79
N ARG A 20 -11.77 -5.20 2.63
CA ARG A 20 -12.40 -4.85 1.36
C ARG A 20 -13.93 -4.99 1.43
N THR A 21 -14.41 -6.10 1.94
CA THR A 21 -15.85 -6.38 2.09
C THR A 21 -16.51 -5.37 3.03
N GLU A 22 -15.90 -5.06 4.17
CA GLU A 22 -16.39 -4.05 5.12
C GLU A 22 -16.52 -2.67 4.47
N ILE A 23 -15.51 -2.23 3.71
CA ILE A 23 -15.50 -0.93 3.04
C ILE A 23 -16.59 -0.87 1.95
N LEU A 24 -16.72 -1.90 1.13
CA LEU A 24 -17.74 -1.95 0.07
C LEU A 24 -19.16 -1.94 0.63
N ALA A 25 -19.37 -2.59 1.78
CA ALA A 25 -20.68 -2.58 2.46
C ALA A 25 -21.02 -1.22 3.08
N ALA A 26 -20.03 -0.53 3.64
CA ALA A 26 -20.22 0.77 4.26
C ALA A 26 -20.40 1.91 3.25
N LEU A 27 -19.71 1.81 2.10
CA LEU A 27 -19.74 2.83 1.03
C LEU A 27 -20.17 2.21 -0.32
N PRO A 28 -21.41 1.71 -0.43
CA PRO A 28 -21.86 1.07 -1.64
C PRO A 28 -21.82 2.01 -2.85
N GLY A 29 -21.31 1.52 -3.98
CA GLY A 29 -21.32 2.24 -5.25
C GLY A 29 -20.24 3.33 -5.41
N LEU A 30 -19.39 3.57 -4.40
CA LEU A 30 -18.35 4.60 -4.50
C LEU A 30 -17.03 4.10 -5.11
N PHE A 31 -16.77 2.80 -5.09
CA PHE A 31 -15.53 2.24 -5.58
C PHE A 31 -15.77 1.29 -6.75
N SER A 32 -14.98 1.45 -7.81
CA SER A 32 -14.96 0.53 -8.95
C SER A 32 -14.03 -0.66 -8.74
N ALA A 33 -13.05 -0.52 -7.86
CA ALA A 33 -12.13 -1.58 -7.46
C ALA A 33 -11.55 -1.27 -6.07
N ILE A 34 -11.25 -2.32 -5.31
CA ILE A 34 -10.39 -2.26 -4.11
C ILE A 34 -9.46 -3.45 -4.17
N GLU A 35 -8.16 -3.21 -4.09
CA GLU A 35 -7.15 -4.26 -4.17
C GLU A 35 -6.16 -4.23 -3.01
N HIS A 36 -5.69 -5.42 -2.61
CA HIS A 36 -4.61 -5.59 -1.65
C HIS A 36 -3.28 -5.24 -2.33
N ILE A 37 -2.57 -4.27 -1.80
CA ILE A 37 -1.26 -3.79 -2.28
C ILE A 37 -0.22 -3.88 -1.17
N GLY A 38 1.00 -3.38 -1.45
CA GLY A 38 2.09 -3.35 -0.49
C GLY A 38 2.71 -4.73 -0.24
N SER A 39 3.66 -4.77 0.69
CA SER A 39 4.46 -5.98 0.92
C SER A 39 3.64 -7.16 1.44
N THR A 40 2.59 -6.93 2.23
CA THR A 40 1.72 -8.00 2.74
C THR A 40 0.89 -8.67 1.64
N SER A 41 0.78 -8.06 0.46
CA SER A 41 0.08 -8.61 -0.70
C SER A 41 0.93 -9.56 -1.55
N VAL A 42 2.21 -9.69 -1.25
CA VAL A 42 3.15 -10.55 -1.99
C VAL A 42 3.41 -11.82 -1.19
N PRO A 43 2.99 -13.01 -1.67
CA PRO A 43 3.21 -14.26 -0.97
C PRO A 43 4.68 -14.50 -0.63
N GLY A 44 4.96 -14.87 0.61
CA GLY A 44 6.31 -15.17 1.09
C GLY A 44 7.16 -13.94 1.44
N LEU A 45 6.70 -12.71 1.20
CA LEU A 45 7.47 -11.49 1.47
C LEU A 45 7.34 -11.05 2.93
N ALA A 46 8.46 -10.93 3.62
CA ALA A 46 8.51 -10.34 4.96
C ALA A 46 8.12 -8.86 4.93
N ALA A 47 7.31 -8.43 5.89
CA ALA A 47 6.74 -7.08 5.91
C ALA A 47 6.44 -6.58 7.33
N LYS A 48 6.22 -5.27 7.46
CA LYS A 48 5.44 -4.75 8.59
C LYS A 48 4.03 -5.35 8.50
N PRO A 49 3.41 -5.79 9.61
CA PRO A 49 2.09 -6.41 9.61
C PRO A 49 0.97 -5.37 9.44
N ILE A 50 1.01 -4.61 8.35
CA ILE A 50 0.01 -3.60 7.99
C ILE A 50 -0.59 -4.01 6.64
N ILE A 51 -1.91 -4.12 6.60
CA ILE A 51 -2.64 -4.40 5.36
C ILE A 51 -2.82 -3.09 4.60
N ASP A 52 -2.23 -3.00 3.42
CA ASP A 52 -2.40 -1.86 2.52
C ASP A 52 -3.44 -2.19 1.46
N LEU A 53 -4.46 -1.33 1.34
CA LEU A 53 -5.49 -1.39 0.31
C LEU A 53 -5.41 -0.16 -0.59
N MET A 54 -5.68 -0.34 -1.87
CA MET A 54 -5.87 0.76 -2.81
C MET A 54 -7.24 0.63 -3.47
N ALA A 55 -8.02 1.70 -3.38
CA ALA A 55 -9.36 1.79 -3.93
C ALA A 55 -9.42 2.79 -5.08
N ALA A 56 -10.16 2.44 -6.12
CA ALA A 56 -10.45 3.30 -7.27
C ALA A 56 -11.83 3.92 -7.14
N THR A 57 -11.93 5.23 -7.27
CA THR A 57 -13.21 5.95 -7.28
C THR A 57 -13.29 6.91 -8.47
N PRO A 58 -14.48 7.10 -9.06
CA PRO A 58 -14.67 8.16 -10.03
C PRO A 58 -14.72 9.56 -9.41
N ASP A 59 -14.92 9.66 -8.08
CA ASP A 59 -15.08 10.93 -7.39
C ASP A 59 -14.50 10.88 -5.96
N LEU A 60 -13.35 11.48 -5.77
CA LEU A 60 -12.68 11.58 -4.48
C LEU A 60 -13.50 12.41 -3.46
N GLN A 61 -14.22 13.43 -3.92
CA GLN A 61 -15.04 14.27 -3.03
C GLN A 61 -16.23 13.48 -2.49
N ALA A 62 -16.84 12.62 -3.30
CA ALA A 62 -17.92 11.74 -2.85
C ALA A 62 -17.45 10.79 -1.73
N VAL A 63 -16.21 10.31 -1.80
CA VAL A 63 -15.62 9.50 -0.73
C VAL A 63 -15.41 10.35 0.54
N MET A 64 -14.86 11.56 0.41
CA MET A 64 -14.69 12.46 1.56
C MET A 64 -16.01 12.85 2.21
N ALA A 65 -17.07 13.01 1.45
CA ALA A 65 -18.42 13.27 1.99
C ALA A 65 -18.95 12.10 2.86
N ARG A 66 -18.37 10.91 2.71
CA ARG A 66 -18.71 9.70 3.46
C ARG A 66 -17.60 9.31 4.46
N GLU A 67 -16.72 10.24 4.83
CA GLU A 67 -15.63 9.99 5.80
C GLU A 67 -16.14 9.42 7.13
N ALA A 68 -17.32 9.85 7.60
CA ALA A 68 -17.92 9.33 8.82
C ALA A 68 -18.19 7.82 8.79
N ASP A 69 -18.54 7.27 7.62
CA ASP A 69 -18.75 5.83 7.45
C ASP A 69 -17.42 5.06 7.52
N LEU A 70 -16.36 5.60 6.94
CA LEU A 70 -15.01 5.06 7.09
C LEU A 70 -14.51 5.12 8.54
N ARG A 71 -14.80 6.22 9.23
CA ARG A 71 -14.50 6.36 10.67
C ARG A 71 -15.26 5.35 11.51
N GLY A 72 -16.51 5.02 11.14
CA GLY A 72 -17.28 3.93 11.75
C GLY A 72 -16.61 2.56 11.64
N LEU A 73 -15.78 2.34 10.62
CA LEU A 73 -14.93 1.15 10.45
C LEU A 73 -13.55 1.29 11.12
N GLY A 74 -13.27 2.42 11.77
CA GLY A 74 -12.00 2.71 12.43
C GLY A 74 -10.93 3.35 11.52
N TYR A 75 -11.28 3.76 10.30
CA TYR A 75 -10.37 4.47 9.40
C TYR A 75 -10.44 5.98 9.65
N GLU A 76 -9.30 6.59 9.90
CA GLU A 76 -9.15 8.03 10.08
C GLU A 76 -8.42 8.63 8.90
N PHE A 77 -8.96 9.74 8.38
CA PHE A 77 -8.31 10.50 7.31
C PHE A 77 -6.98 11.08 7.79
N HIS A 78 -5.97 10.97 6.95
CA HIS A 78 -4.67 11.57 7.16
C HIS A 78 -4.26 12.36 5.92
N ASP A 79 -4.16 13.68 6.07
CA ASP A 79 -3.64 14.52 5.00
C ASP A 79 -2.13 14.28 4.86
N ALA A 80 -1.77 13.56 3.82
CA ALA A 80 -0.37 13.25 3.51
C ALA A 80 0.22 14.22 2.46
N GLY A 81 -0.53 15.26 2.07
CA GLY A 81 -0.10 16.24 1.07
C GLY A 81 0.05 15.66 -0.35
N MET A 82 -0.60 14.54 -0.64
CA MET A 82 -0.55 13.86 -1.94
C MET A 82 -1.76 14.27 -2.80
N PRO A 83 -1.57 15.05 -3.87
CA PRO A 83 -2.68 15.44 -4.73
C PRO A 83 -3.27 14.22 -5.46
N GLY A 84 -4.60 14.22 -5.67
CA GLY A 84 -5.28 13.13 -6.36
C GLY A 84 -5.35 11.82 -5.60
N ARG A 85 -5.08 11.83 -4.29
CA ARG A 85 -5.11 10.66 -3.42
C ARG A 85 -5.67 11.03 -2.04
N LEU A 86 -6.55 10.18 -1.52
CA LEU A 86 -6.95 10.20 -0.12
C LEU A 86 -6.21 9.08 0.62
N PHE A 87 -5.82 9.34 1.84
CA PHE A 87 -5.15 8.37 2.68
C PHE A 87 -5.83 8.24 4.04
N PHE A 88 -6.18 7.01 4.39
CA PHE A 88 -6.81 6.68 5.66
C PHE A 88 -6.00 5.61 6.39
N ARG A 89 -6.02 5.67 7.72
CA ARG A 89 -5.34 4.73 8.60
C ARG A 89 -6.30 4.12 9.58
N ARG A 90 -6.22 2.81 9.80
CA ARG A 90 -6.99 2.08 10.82
C ARG A 90 -6.05 1.61 11.93
N GLY A 91 -6.48 1.78 13.18
CA GLY A 91 -5.69 1.46 14.36
C GLY A 91 -4.93 2.67 14.91
N GLN A 92 -4.58 2.63 16.21
CA GLN A 92 -3.85 3.72 16.87
C GLN A 92 -2.36 3.68 16.53
N SER A 93 -1.66 4.78 16.71
CA SER A 93 -0.31 5.05 16.19
C SER A 93 0.74 3.94 16.39
N ALA A 94 0.66 3.18 17.47
CA ALA A 94 1.55 2.05 17.75
C ALA A 94 1.01 0.69 17.27
N ALA A 95 -0.28 0.61 16.96
CA ALA A 95 -0.99 -0.61 16.56
C ALA A 95 -1.81 -0.37 15.27
N ARG A 96 -1.20 0.29 14.29
CA ARG A 96 -1.81 0.43 12.96
C ARG A 96 -1.95 -0.94 12.33
N THR A 97 -3.14 -1.22 11.82
CA THR A 97 -3.46 -2.51 11.20
C THR A 97 -3.68 -2.40 9.71
N HIS A 98 -4.23 -1.26 9.23
CA HIS A 98 -4.58 -1.07 7.83
C HIS A 98 -4.27 0.34 7.35
N HIS A 99 -3.90 0.44 6.08
CA HIS A 99 -3.87 1.67 5.30
C HIS A 99 -4.82 1.54 4.12
N LEU A 100 -5.58 2.58 3.86
CA LEU A 100 -6.46 2.68 2.69
C LEU A 100 -6.03 3.90 1.86
N HIS A 101 -5.59 3.65 0.64
CA HIS A 101 -5.33 4.65 -0.37
C HIS A 101 -6.52 4.71 -1.32
N VAL A 102 -7.08 5.88 -1.53
CA VAL A 102 -8.15 6.10 -2.51
C VAL A 102 -7.63 6.98 -3.63
N VAL A 103 -7.71 6.51 -4.85
CA VAL A 103 -7.20 7.20 -6.04
C VAL A 103 -8.31 7.33 -7.10
N GLU A 104 -8.13 8.25 -8.04
CA GLU A 104 -9.03 8.36 -9.19
C GLU A 104 -8.98 7.09 -10.04
N ALA A 105 -10.15 6.60 -10.44
CA ALA A 105 -10.28 5.38 -11.24
C ALA A 105 -9.49 5.44 -12.55
N SER A 106 -9.38 6.62 -13.16
CA SER A 106 -8.64 6.84 -14.40
C SER A 106 -7.14 6.58 -14.28
N THR A 107 -6.58 6.70 -13.08
CA THR A 107 -5.13 6.50 -12.81
C THR A 107 -4.83 5.17 -12.14
N PHE A 108 -5.84 4.46 -11.68
CA PHE A 108 -5.68 3.28 -10.82
C PHE A 108 -4.76 2.20 -11.43
N ALA A 109 -5.02 1.80 -12.68
CA ALA A 109 -4.28 0.70 -13.32
C ALA A 109 -2.79 0.99 -13.55
N SER A 110 -2.37 2.26 -13.56
CA SER A 110 -0.99 2.66 -13.77
C SER A 110 -0.25 3.04 -12.47
N ARG A 111 -0.89 2.88 -11.32
CA ARG A 111 -0.25 3.20 -10.03
C ARG A 111 0.93 2.28 -9.75
N ASN A 112 2.02 2.86 -9.32
CA ASN A 112 3.27 2.16 -9.00
C ASN A 112 3.07 1.04 -7.99
N GLN A 113 2.20 1.23 -7.00
CA GLN A 113 1.91 0.23 -5.97
C GLN A 113 1.30 -1.06 -6.54
N LEU A 114 0.39 -0.94 -7.52
CA LEU A 114 -0.18 -2.11 -8.21
C LEU A 114 0.83 -2.79 -9.12
N LEU A 115 1.59 -2.00 -9.87
CA LEU A 115 2.61 -2.51 -10.79
C LEU A 115 3.72 -3.24 -10.05
N LEU A 116 4.22 -2.65 -8.96
CA LEU A 116 5.26 -3.24 -8.12
C LEU A 116 4.79 -4.54 -7.45
N ARG A 117 3.55 -4.55 -6.91
CA ARG A 117 2.94 -5.77 -6.36
C ARG A 117 2.96 -6.91 -7.38
N ASP A 118 2.44 -6.66 -8.57
CA ASP A 118 2.35 -7.67 -9.62
C ASP A 118 3.73 -8.13 -10.07
N TYR A 119 4.69 -7.22 -10.16
CA TYR A 119 6.08 -7.54 -10.46
C TYR A 119 6.70 -8.46 -9.40
N LEU A 120 6.61 -8.09 -8.13
CA LEU A 120 7.18 -8.89 -7.03
C LEU A 120 6.55 -10.27 -6.90
N ARG A 121 5.26 -10.42 -7.23
CA ARG A 121 4.60 -11.73 -7.28
C ARG A 121 5.16 -12.63 -8.39
N ARG A 122 5.62 -12.06 -9.50
CA ARG A 122 6.20 -12.80 -10.63
C ARG A 122 7.69 -13.07 -10.48
N TYR A 123 8.41 -12.24 -9.74
CA TYR A 123 9.87 -12.29 -9.60
C TYR A 123 10.31 -12.53 -8.15
N PRO A 124 10.27 -13.79 -7.66
CA PRO A 124 10.61 -14.10 -6.27
C PRO A 124 12.04 -13.70 -5.87
N ALA A 125 12.99 -13.71 -6.79
CA ALA A 125 14.37 -13.29 -6.53
C ALA A 125 14.44 -11.80 -6.16
N ASP A 126 13.72 -10.94 -6.87
CA ASP A 126 13.64 -9.51 -6.57
C ASP A 126 12.83 -9.25 -5.28
N ALA A 127 11.79 -10.04 -5.02
CA ALA A 127 11.09 -10.00 -3.74
C ALA A 127 12.01 -10.36 -2.58
N ALA A 128 12.87 -11.36 -2.73
CA ALA A 128 13.87 -11.74 -1.73
C ALA A 128 14.93 -10.65 -1.49
N ARG A 129 15.39 -9.96 -2.55
CA ARG A 129 16.28 -8.79 -2.43
C ARG A 129 15.62 -7.69 -1.60
N TYR A 130 14.35 -7.42 -1.85
CA TYR A 130 13.60 -6.40 -1.13
C TYR A 130 13.40 -6.77 0.35
N ALA A 131 13.06 -8.03 0.64
CA ALA A 131 12.96 -8.52 2.02
C ALA A 131 14.30 -8.40 2.77
N ALA A 132 15.41 -8.79 2.14
CA ALA A 132 16.74 -8.69 2.73
C ALA A 132 17.14 -7.24 3.04
N LEU A 133 16.88 -6.32 2.12
CA LEU A 133 17.11 -4.89 2.36
C LEU A 133 16.29 -4.38 3.55
N LYS A 134 14.99 -4.68 3.61
CA LYS A 134 14.14 -4.26 4.73
C LYS A 134 14.67 -4.74 6.08
N ARG A 135 15.09 -6.01 6.16
CA ARG A 135 15.66 -6.59 7.38
C ARG A 135 16.97 -5.91 7.78
N SER A 136 17.85 -5.62 6.82
CA SER A 136 19.11 -4.92 7.10
C SER A 136 18.88 -3.51 7.63
N LEU A 137 17.90 -2.78 7.07
CA LEU A 137 17.54 -1.44 7.53
C LEU A 137 16.94 -1.45 8.95
N VAL A 138 16.15 -2.46 9.29
CA VAL A 138 15.62 -2.64 10.64
C VAL A 138 16.75 -2.98 11.62
N ALA A 139 17.67 -3.88 11.25
CA ALA A 139 18.82 -4.23 12.08
C ALA A 139 19.74 -3.04 12.37
N ALA A 140 19.79 -2.06 11.48
CA ALA A 140 20.51 -0.80 11.67
C ALA A 140 19.82 0.19 12.62
N GLN A 141 18.63 -0.14 13.14
CA GLN A 141 17.85 0.68 14.09
C GLN A 141 17.62 2.12 13.62
N LEU A 142 17.35 2.29 12.33
CA LEU A 142 17.15 3.60 11.72
C LEU A 142 15.83 4.26 12.16
N SER A 143 15.76 5.58 11.98
CA SER A 143 14.50 6.31 12.09
C SER A 143 13.50 5.84 11.02
N ASN A 144 12.21 6.13 11.20
CA ASN A 144 11.20 5.82 10.17
C ASN A 144 11.52 6.51 8.83
N GLU A 145 12.06 7.71 8.87
CA GLU A 145 12.45 8.48 7.68
C GLU A 145 13.63 7.82 6.97
N ASP A 146 14.71 7.49 7.70
CA ASP A 146 15.89 6.84 7.14
C ASP A 146 15.59 5.44 6.62
N TYR A 147 14.71 4.70 7.30
CA TYR A 147 14.21 3.41 6.83
C TYR A 147 13.47 3.55 5.49
N THR A 148 12.60 4.56 5.37
CA THR A 148 11.86 4.82 4.13
C THR A 148 12.82 5.25 3.01
N ARG A 149 13.75 6.15 3.33
CA ARG A 149 14.79 6.63 2.39
C ARG A 149 15.69 5.48 1.92
N GLY A 150 16.08 4.60 2.83
CA GLY A 150 16.96 3.45 2.52
C GLY A 150 16.37 2.43 1.54
N LYS A 151 15.03 2.42 1.38
CA LYS A 151 14.35 1.56 0.40
C LYS A 151 14.18 2.21 -0.98
N THR A 152 14.32 3.52 -1.07
CA THR A 152 13.91 4.30 -2.26
C THR A 152 14.59 3.82 -3.53
N GLU A 153 15.89 3.61 -3.50
CA GLU A 153 16.67 3.21 -4.68
C GLU A 153 16.20 1.86 -5.25
N LEU A 154 16.04 0.85 -4.38
CA LEU A 154 15.58 -0.47 -4.80
C LEU A 154 14.12 -0.44 -5.26
N ILE A 155 13.24 0.28 -4.55
CA ILE A 155 11.84 0.44 -4.97
C ILE A 155 11.78 1.12 -6.34
N GLN A 156 12.59 2.16 -6.59
CA GLN A 156 12.67 2.80 -7.90
C GLN A 156 13.11 1.82 -8.99
N GLU A 157 14.20 1.07 -8.76
CA GLU A 157 14.68 0.06 -9.69
C GLU A 157 13.59 -0.96 -10.06
N LEU A 158 12.94 -1.54 -9.05
CA LEU A 158 11.94 -2.58 -9.26
C LEU A 158 10.66 -2.03 -9.91
N THR A 159 10.27 -0.81 -9.53
CA THR A 159 9.12 -0.14 -10.13
C THR A 159 9.39 0.21 -11.59
N ASP A 160 10.59 0.67 -11.92
CA ASP A 160 10.98 0.95 -13.31
C ASP A 160 10.93 -0.32 -14.18
N LYS A 161 11.39 -1.45 -13.65
CA LYS A 161 11.26 -2.76 -14.34
C LYS A 161 9.78 -3.12 -14.55
N ALA A 162 8.95 -2.97 -13.52
CA ALA A 162 7.51 -3.24 -13.59
C ALA A 162 6.81 -2.36 -14.64
N ARG A 163 7.16 -1.08 -14.70
CA ARG A 163 6.62 -0.13 -15.68
C ARG A 163 7.09 -0.44 -17.10
N ALA A 164 8.38 -0.75 -17.27
CA ALA A 164 8.94 -1.11 -18.57
C ALA A 164 8.23 -2.33 -19.21
N GLU A 165 7.88 -3.34 -18.40
CA GLU A 165 7.12 -4.50 -18.87
C GLU A 165 5.72 -4.14 -19.41
N ARG A 166 5.18 -3.02 -19.00
CA ARG A 166 3.88 -2.48 -19.46
C ARG A 166 4.02 -1.40 -20.51
N GLY A 167 5.24 -1.11 -20.98
CA GLY A 167 5.50 -0.01 -21.92
C GLY A 167 5.24 1.39 -21.34
N LEU A 168 5.29 1.52 -20.02
CA LEU A 168 5.07 2.77 -19.31
C LEU A 168 6.41 3.47 -19.00
N PRO A 169 6.47 4.81 -19.05
CA PRO A 169 7.68 5.55 -18.68
C PRO A 169 8.00 5.42 -17.21
N SER A 170 9.29 5.57 -16.85
CA SER A 170 9.72 5.72 -15.46
C SER A 170 9.09 6.97 -14.84
N VAL A 171 8.67 6.86 -13.59
CA VAL A 171 8.24 7.98 -12.75
C VAL A 171 8.83 7.85 -11.36
N PRO A 172 9.14 8.94 -10.65
CA PRO A 172 9.64 8.88 -9.28
C PRO A 172 8.62 8.22 -8.35
N VAL A 173 9.08 7.27 -7.54
CA VAL A 173 8.18 6.44 -6.71
C VAL A 173 7.47 7.20 -5.58
N TRP A 174 7.99 8.38 -5.19
CA TRP A 174 7.39 9.21 -4.13
C TRP A 174 6.61 10.43 -4.63
N GLU A 175 6.50 10.62 -5.94
CA GLU A 175 5.77 11.73 -6.56
C GLU A 175 4.38 11.34 -7.10
N GLU A 176 3.97 10.12 -6.87
CA GLU A 176 2.66 9.60 -7.24
C GLU A 176 1.58 9.91 -6.20
#